data_cb5ae06d113cf7c4f74f63e7405252e6
#
_entry.id   cb5ae06d113cf7c4f74f63e7405252e6
#
_cell.length_a   1.000
_cell.length_b   1.000
_cell.length_c   1.000
_cell.angle_alpha   90.00
_cell.angle_beta   90.00
_cell.angle_gamma   90.00
#
_symmetry.space_group_name_H-M   'P 1'
#
loop_
_entity.id
_entity.type
_entity.pdbx_description
1 polymer ?
#
loop_
_entity_poly.entity_id
_entity_poly.type
_entity_poly.pdbx_seq_one_letter_code
_entity_poly.pdbx_strand_id
1 'polypeptide(L)'
;MQKISRWAVMAVGACSLLLLTAATVLAAEPTAELVPGDARGDMQKIGLGAAAAFAIAMSIWGAAFAVARIGSAAMGAAAEKPELLNRSLLFVALAEGLAVLGFVIAIMLVQKI
;
A
#
# COMPACT_ATOMS: atom_id res chain seq x y z
N MET A 1 4.10 -4.25 -31.16
CA MET A 1 4.07 -5.43 -30.27
C MET A 1 5.01 -5.35 -29.05
N GLN A 2 5.98 -4.45 -29.02
CA GLN A 2 7.00 -4.35 -27.92
C GLN A 2 6.56 -3.57 -26.67
N LYS A 3 5.43 -2.86 -26.71
CA LYS A 3 4.95 -2.05 -25.57
C LYS A 3 4.35 -2.88 -24.44
N ILE A 4 3.78 -4.03 -24.75
CA ILE A 4 3.12 -4.90 -23.77
C ILE A 4 4.15 -5.60 -22.87
N SER A 5 5.33 -5.94 -23.40
CA SER A 5 6.37 -6.65 -22.63
C SER A 5 6.98 -5.80 -21.52
N ARG A 6 7.13 -4.50 -21.70
CA ARG A 6 7.72 -3.59 -20.70
C ARG A 6 6.80 -3.38 -19.49
N TRP A 7 5.49 -3.31 -19.74
CA TRP A 7 4.50 -3.22 -18.67
C TRP A 7 4.36 -4.52 -17.88
N ALA A 8 4.43 -5.66 -18.58
CA ALA A 8 4.43 -6.96 -17.92
C ALA A 8 5.68 -7.15 -17.05
N VAL A 9 6.86 -6.74 -17.52
CA VAL A 9 8.11 -6.80 -16.75
C VAL A 9 8.06 -5.87 -15.54
N MET A 10 7.50 -4.66 -15.67
CA MET A 10 7.31 -3.74 -14.53
C MET A 10 6.30 -4.30 -13.50
N ALA A 11 5.20 -4.90 -13.97
CA ALA A 11 4.21 -5.50 -13.09
C ALA A 11 4.76 -6.73 -12.33
N VAL A 12 5.53 -7.57 -13.02
CA VAL A 12 6.19 -8.73 -12.41
C VAL A 12 7.28 -8.28 -11.43
N GLY A 13 8.06 -7.24 -11.77
CA GLY A 13 9.06 -6.66 -10.88
C GLY A 13 8.46 -6.05 -9.62
N ALA A 14 7.34 -5.32 -9.75
CA ALA A 14 6.61 -4.75 -8.62
C ALA A 14 5.99 -5.85 -7.72
N CYS A 15 5.45 -6.90 -8.32
CA CYS A 15 4.90 -8.03 -7.59
C CYS A 15 6.01 -8.83 -6.87
N SER A 16 7.17 -9.00 -7.51
CA SER A 16 8.34 -9.66 -6.92
C SER A 16 8.91 -8.84 -5.74
N LEU A 17 8.95 -7.51 -5.87
CA LEU A 17 9.41 -6.64 -4.79
C LEU A 17 8.44 -6.66 -3.60
N LEU A 18 7.13 -6.69 -3.86
CA LEU A 18 6.09 -6.82 -2.83
C LEU A 18 6.15 -8.17 -2.11
N LEU A 19 6.40 -9.25 -2.84
CA LEU A 19 6.59 -10.58 -2.25
C LEU A 19 7.87 -10.64 -1.41
N LEU A 20 8.94 -9.97 -1.86
CA LEU A 20 10.20 -9.92 -1.13
C LEU A 20 10.06 -9.09 0.17
N THR A 21 9.37 -7.96 0.11
CA THR A 21 9.10 -7.14 1.32
C THR A 21 8.13 -7.84 2.26
N ALA A 22 7.12 -8.53 1.77
CA ALA A 22 6.24 -9.35 2.61
C ALA A 22 7.01 -10.50 3.26
N ALA A 23 7.92 -11.14 2.54
CA ALA A 23 8.76 -12.21 3.08
C ALA A 23 9.75 -11.69 4.14
N THR A 24 10.31 -10.49 3.99
CA THR A 24 11.20 -9.89 5.00
C THR A 24 10.45 -9.44 6.25
N VAL A 25 9.21 -8.96 6.11
CA VAL A 25 8.34 -8.64 7.25
C VAL A 25 7.90 -9.92 7.99
N LEU A 26 7.65 -11.01 7.27
CA LEU A 26 7.34 -12.31 7.89
C LEU A 26 8.58 -12.99 8.50
N ALA A 27 9.77 -12.76 7.93
CA ALA A 27 11.04 -13.32 8.40
C ALA A 27 11.75 -12.46 9.46
N ALA A 28 11.29 -11.24 9.70
CA ALA A 28 11.69 -10.45 10.87
C ALA A 28 11.01 -11.08 12.08
N GLU A 29 11.58 -12.19 12.56
CA GLU A 29 11.26 -12.70 13.88
C GLU A 29 11.48 -11.57 14.88
N PRO A 30 10.45 -11.16 15.65
CA PRO A 30 10.73 -10.35 16.82
C PRO A 30 11.59 -11.23 17.73
N THR A 31 12.85 -10.89 17.91
CA THR A 31 13.66 -11.37 19.03
C THR A 31 13.08 -10.76 20.33
N ALA A 32 11.79 -10.89 20.52
CA ALA A 32 11.14 -10.70 21.79
C ALA A 32 11.47 -11.97 22.59
N GLU A 33 12.27 -11.81 23.62
CA GLU A 33 12.41 -12.80 24.68
C GLU A 33 11.07 -13.45 24.94
N LEU A 34 10.95 -14.75 24.66
CA LEU A 34 9.76 -15.54 24.87
C LEU A 34 9.52 -15.60 26.39
N VAL A 35 8.83 -14.59 26.90
CA VAL A 35 8.11 -14.75 28.17
C VAL A 35 7.07 -15.83 27.88
N PRO A 36 6.96 -16.91 28.72
CA PRO A 36 5.96 -17.94 28.52
C PRO A 36 4.57 -17.34 28.72
N GLY A 37 4.03 -16.76 27.66
CA GLY A 37 2.68 -16.25 27.56
C GLY A 37 1.82 -17.28 26.84
N ASP A 38 0.53 -17.21 27.05
CA ASP A 38 -0.45 -18.06 26.40
C ASP A 38 -0.22 -18.07 24.86
N ALA A 39 0.27 -19.17 24.34
CA ALA A 39 0.66 -19.32 22.92
C ALA A 39 -0.48 -18.96 21.94
N ARG A 40 -1.73 -18.99 22.38
CA ARG A 40 -2.89 -18.51 21.61
C ARG A 40 -2.94 -16.99 21.53
N GLY A 41 -2.64 -16.29 22.63
CA GLY A 41 -2.63 -14.83 22.66
C GLY A 41 -1.53 -14.27 21.75
N ASP A 42 -0.35 -14.88 21.78
CA ASP A 42 0.78 -14.45 20.94
C ASP A 42 0.52 -14.70 19.44
N MET A 43 -0.07 -15.83 19.09
CA MET A 43 -0.46 -16.12 17.70
C MET A 43 -1.51 -15.11 17.18
N GLN A 44 -2.46 -14.72 18.04
CA GLN A 44 -3.45 -13.72 17.69
C GLN A 44 -2.83 -12.35 17.46
N LYS A 45 -1.88 -11.93 18.28
CA LYS A 45 -1.15 -10.65 18.12
C LYS A 45 -0.35 -10.61 16.83
N ILE A 46 0.39 -11.69 16.52
CA ILE A 46 1.12 -11.83 15.27
C ILE A 46 0.16 -11.76 14.07
N GLY A 47 -0.97 -12.45 14.13
CA GLY A 47 -1.98 -12.43 13.09
C GLY A 47 -2.58 -11.05 12.85
N LEU A 48 -2.90 -10.32 13.92
CA LEU A 48 -3.42 -8.95 13.83
C LEU A 48 -2.37 -7.97 13.28
N GLY A 49 -1.12 -8.10 13.72
CA GLY A 49 -0.02 -7.28 13.21
C GLY A 49 0.23 -7.51 11.71
N ALA A 50 0.23 -8.77 11.28
CA ALA A 50 0.36 -9.12 9.87
C ALA A 50 -0.82 -8.60 9.03
N ALA A 51 -2.05 -8.72 9.53
CA ALA A 51 -3.24 -8.20 8.87
C ALA A 51 -3.20 -6.66 8.74
N ALA A 52 -2.75 -5.95 9.78
CA ALA A 52 -2.58 -4.51 9.77
C ALA A 52 -1.52 -4.08 8.74
N ALA A 53 -0.38 -4.74 8.70
CA ALA A 53 0.69 -4.48 7.74
C ALA A 53 0.22 -4.73 6.29
N PHE A 54 -0.53 -5.79 6.07
CA PHE A 54 -1.08 -6.10 4.75
C PHE A 54 -2.13 -5.07 4.32
N ALA A 55 -3.03 -4.67 5.21
CA ALA A 55 -4.08 -3.69 4.93
C ALA A 55 -3.48 -2.34 4.51
N ILE A 56 -2.47 -1.84 5.24
CA ILE A 56 -1.82 -0.57 4.90
C ILE A 56 -1.02 -0.67 3.59
N ALA A 57 -0.31 -1.78 3.37
CA ALA A 57 0.46 -2.00 2.15
C ALA A 57 -0.43 -1.99 0.90
N MET A 58 -1.56 -2.68 0.94
CA MET A 58 -2.53 -2.73 -0.16
C MET A 58 -3.19 -1.38 -0.40
N SER A 59 -3.51 -0.64 0.66
CA SER A 59 -4.10 0.68 0.56
C SER A 59 -3.14 1.70 -0.08
N ILE A 60 -1.90 1.75 0.37
CA ILE A 60 -0.87 2.62 -0.19
C ILE A 60 -0.58 2.26 -1.65
N TRP A 61 -0.50 0.98 -1.97
CA TRP A 61 -0.26 0.54 -3.34
C TRP A 61 -1.39 0.95 -4.29
N GLY A 62 -2.64 0.76 -3.86
CA GLY A 62 -3.82 1.18 -4.62
C GLY A 62 -3.87 2.69 -4.83
N ALA A 63 -3.60 3.48 -3.80
CA ALA A 63 -3.53 4.93 -3.87
C ALA A 63 -2.39 5.40 -4.80
N ALA A 64 -1.20 4.84 -4.68
CA ALA A 64 -0.06 5.18 -5.53
C ALA A 64 -0.35 4.90 -7.02
N PHE A 65 -1.02 3.78 -7.32
CA PHE A 65 -1.43 3.46 -8.69
C PHE A 65 -2.47 4.46 -9.22
N ALA A 66 -3.45 4.83 -8.41
CA ALA A 66 -4.47 5.82 -8.76
C ALA A 66 -3.85 7.20 -9.01
N VAL A 67 -2.98 7.68 -8.10
CA VAL A 67 -2.27 8.97 -8.23
C VAL A 67 -1.39 8.99 -9.47
N ALA A 68 -0.68 7.92 -9.77
CA ALA A 68 0.16 7.85 -10.97
C ALA A 68 -0.66 7.98 -12.26
N ARG A 69 -1.84 7.35 -12.31
CA ARG A 69 -2.74 7.41 -13.47
C ARG A 69 -3.41 8.77 -13.61
N ILE A 70 -3.96 9.28 -12.52
CA ILE A 70 -4.63 10.59 -12.50
C ILE A 70 -3.61 11.70 -12.75
N GLY A 71 -2.45 11.64 -12.11
CA GLY A 71 -1.38 12.62 -12.26
C GLY A 71 -0.86 12.72 -13.68
N SER A 72 -0.60 11.60 -14.35
CA SER A 72 -0.16 11.60 -15.75
C SER A 72 -1.21 12.20 -16.69
N ALA A 73 -2.49 11.88 -16.49
CA ALA A 73 -3.59 12.45 -17.26
C ALA A 73 -3.77 13.94 -16.97
N ALA A 74 -3.66 14.35 -15.71
CA ALA A 74 -3.76 15.74 -15.28
C ALA A 74 -2.65 16.63 -15.88
N MET A 75 -1.41 16.14 -15.90
CA MET A 75 -0.29 16.85 -16.50
C MET A 75 -0.44 17.00 -18.02
N GLY A 76 -0.97 15.97 -18.71
CA GLY A 76 -1.29 16.05 -20.12
C GLY A 76 -2.38 17.10 -20.41
N ALA A 77 -3.46 17.11 -19.65
CA ALA A 77 -4.54 18.08 -19.79
C ALA A 77 -4.11 19.52 -19.44
N ALA A 78 -3.25 19.67 -18.44
CA ALA A 78 -2.73 20.96 -18.02
C ALA A 78 -1.79 21.60 -19.06
N ALA A 79 -1.12 20.80 -19.88
CA ALA A 79 -0.31 21.31 -20.99
C ALA A 79 -1.16 22.01 -22.04
N GLU A 80 -2.42 21.60 -22.23
CA GLU A 80 -3.35 22.23 -23.16
C GLU A 80 -4.16 23.36 -22.49
N LYS A 81 -4.61 23.14 -21.25
CA LYS A 81 -5.43 24.09 -20.48
C LYS A 81 -5.02 24.09 -19.00
N PRO A 82 -4.21 25.08 -18.57
CA PRO A 82 -3.73 25.15 -17.17
C PRO A 82 -4.84 25.20 -16.11
N GLU A 83 -6.03 25.68 -16.47
CA GLU A 83 -7.19 25.77 -15.55
C GLU A 83 -7.69 24.39 -15.09
N LEU A 84 -7.42 23.33 -15.86
CA LEU A 84 -7.82 21.97 -15.52
C LEU A 84 -6.99 21.36 -14.38
N LEU A 85 -5.84 21.96 -14.06
CA LEU A 85 -4.97 21.50 -12.99
C LEU A 85 -5.68 21.49 -11.63
N ASN A 86 -6.39 22.58 -11.31
CA ASN A 86 -7.12 22.71 -10.05
C ASN A 86 -8.23 21.66 -9.90
N ARG A 87 -8.91 21.31 -10.98
CA ARG A 87 -9.93 20.25 -10.97
C ARG A 87 -9.31 18.86 -10.81
N SER A 88 -8.15 18.64 -11.41
CA SER A 88 -7.42 17.39 -11.32
C SER A 88 -6.88 17.12 -9.93
N LEU A 89 -6.51 18.15 -9.17
CA LEU A 89 -6.06 18.04 -7.77
C LEU A 89 -7.12 17.41 -6.85
N LEU A 90 -8.42 17.65 -7.12
CA LEU A 90 -9.50 17.03 -6.36
C LEU A 90 -9.49 15.50 -6.48
N PHE A 91 -9.21 14.98 -7.67
CA PHE A 91 -9.13 13.53 -7.88
C PHE A 91 -7.89 12.91 -7.22
N VAL A 92 -6.77 13.65 -7.20
CA VAL A 92 -5.56 13.22 -6.48
C VAL A 92 -5.85 13.16 -4.97
N ALA A 93 -6.46 14.21 -4.41
CA ALA A 93 -6.84 14.24 -2.99
C ALA A 93 -7.79 13.09 -2.62
N LEU A 94 -8.73 12.74 -3.51
CA LEU A 94 -9.62 11.61 -3.30
C LEU A 94 -8.85 10.28 -3.27
N ALA A 95 -7.86 10.10 -4.15
CA ALA A 95 -7.02 8.91 -4.17
C ALA A 95 -6.16 8.78 -2.91
N GLU A 96 -5.62 9.89 -2.39
CA GLU A 96 -4.89 9.93 -1.12
C GLU A 96 -5.81 9.61 0.08
N GLY A 97 -7.07 10.03 0.04
CA GLY A 97 -8.07 9.70 1.05
C GLY A 97 -8.27 8.21 1.25
N LEU A 98 -8.15 7.41 0.19
CA LEU A 98 -8.20 5.95 0.27
C LEU A 98 -7.02 5.36 1.06
N ALA A 99 -5.83 5.92 0.92
CA ALA A 99 -4.65 5.50 1.70
C ALA A 99 -4.84 5.80 3.20
N VAL A 100 -5.43 6.95 3.53
CA VAL A 100 -5.72 7.33 4.91
C VAL A 100 -6.72 6.36 5.56
N LEU A 101 -7.74 5.91 4.84
CA LEU A 101 -8.70 4.92 5.35
C LEU A 101 -8.00 3.58 5.68
N GLY A 102 -7.11 3.11 4.83
CA GLY A 102 -6.31 1.91 5.10
C GLY A 102 -5.41 2.05 6.32
N PHE A 103 -4.82 3.24 6.49
CA PHE A 103 -4.01 3.56 7.67
C PHE A 103 -4.84 3.53 8.96
N VAL A 104 -6.06 4.11 8.96
CA VAL A 104 -6.97 4.08 10.11
C VAL A 104 -7.33 2.64 10.49
N ILE A 105 -7.64 1.79 9.50
CA ILE A 105 -7.94 0.37 9.74
C ILE A 105 -6.73 -0.34 10.37
N ALA A 106 -5.53 -0.08 9.85
CA ALA A 106 -4.31 -0.67 10.40
C ALA A 106 -4.08 -0.27 11.86
N ILE A 107 -4.28 1.02 12.21
CA ILE A 107 -4.18 1.49 13.60
C ILE A 107 -5.22 0.79 14.48
N MET A 108 -6.47 0.67 14.03
CA MET A 108 -7.52 0.00 14.79
C MET A 108 -7.19 -1.48 15.06
N LEU A 109 -6.53 -2.15 14.13
CA LEU A 109 -6.07 -3.54 14.30
C LEU A 109 -4.92 -3.61 15.30
N VAL A 110 -3.95 -2.70 15.20
CA VAL A 110 -2.80 -2.65 16.12
C VAL A 110 -3.24 -2.32 17.55
N GLN A 111 -4.26 -1.51 17.75
CA GLN A 111 -4.81 -1.20 19.08
C GLN A 111 -5.47 -2.41 19.78
N LYS A 112 -5.70 -3.50 19.06
CA LYS A 112 -6.25 -4.74 19.63
C LYS A 112 -5.18 -5.73 20.08
N ILE A 113 -3.90 -5.43 19.83
CA ILE A 113 -2.75 -6.21 20.27
C ILE A 113 -2.36 -5.85 21.70
#